data_c7da55ce4c7ba8f60e884b32cfd27c54
#
_entry.id   c7da55ce4c7ba8f60e884b32cfd27c54
#
_cell.length_a   1.000
_cell.length_b   1.000
_cell.length_c   1.000
_cell.angle_alpha   90.00
_cell.angle_beta   90.00
_cell.angle_gamma   90.00
#
_symmetry.space_group_name_H-M   'P 1'
#
loop_
_entity.id
_entity.type
_entity.pdbx_description
1 polymer ?
#
loop_
_entity_poly.entity_id
_entity_poly.type
_entity_poly.pdbx_seq_one_letter_code
_entity_poly.pdbx_strand_id
1 'polypeptide(L)'
;AGPTYSQVFGEWLCDVAEQDPRIVGITPAMREGSGLVEFEKRFPDRYFDVAIAEQHAVTLAAGLACDGQRPVLAIYSTFLQRAYDQLIHDVALQRLPVVFAIDRAGLVGGDGATHQGAFDLTYLRCVPNMVVMAPADENECRQMLYTAVKLDGPASVRYPRGPGPGVPIEKVMKALPVGKAEVRREGRSGLLLLAFGTMVPQCTAVAE
;
A
#
# COMPACT_ATOMS: atom_id res chain seq x y z
N ALA A 1 17.84 -12.60 -5.85
CA ALA A 1 16.82 -11.54 -5.85
C ALA A 1 16.07 -11.66 -4.54
N GLY A 2 15.78 -10.54 -3.90
CA GLY A 2 14.97 -10.48 -2.68
C GLY A 2 13.49 -10.81 -2.95
N PRO A 3 12.63 -10.78 -1.91
CA PRO A 3 11.20 -10.99 -2.07
C PRO A 3 10.59 -9.87 -2.92
N THR A 4 9.49 -10.17 -3.60
CA THR A 4 8.69 -9.14 -4.27
C THR A 4 7.91 -8.32 -3.23
N TYR A 5 7.53 -7.10 -3.60
CA TYR A 5 6.69 -6.28 -2.72
C TYR A 5 5.35 -6.95 -2.39
N SER A 6 4.75 -7.68 -3.33
CA SER A 6 3.52 -8.46 -3.08
C SER A 6 3.75 -9.56 -2.02
N GLN A 7 4.93 -10.21 -2.01
CA GLN A 7 5.29 -11.17 -0.97
C GLN A 7 5.49 -10.49 0.39
N VAL A 8 6.19 -9.36 0.42
CA VAL A 8 6.35 -8.54 1.65
C VAL A 8 5.00 -8.14 2.22
N PHE A 9 4.08 -7.70 1.37
CA PHE A 9 2.71 -7.36 1.76
C PHE A 9 1.96 -8.57 2.33
N GLY A 10 1.99 -9.71 1.65
CA GLY A 10 1.27 -10.92 2.08
C GLY A 10 1.78 -11.45 3.43
N GLU A 11 3.09 -11.50 3.63
CA GLU A 11 3.71 -11.87 4.91
C GLU A 11 3.35 -10.88 6.01
N TRP A 12 3.46 -9.57 5.74
CA TRP A 12 3.09 -8.53 6.68
C TRP A 12 1.61 -8.64 7.10
N LEU A 13 0.71 -8.88 6.15
CA LEU A 13 -0.73 -8.98 6.44
C LEU A 13 -1.04 -10.15 7.37
N CYS A 14 -0.39 -11.29 7.17
CA CYS A 14 -0.48 -12.42 8.07
C CYS A 14 0.03 -12.07 9.49
N ASP A 15 1.20 -11.46 9.58
CA ASP A 15 1.82 -11.10 10.86
C ASP A 15 0.98 -10.07 11.65
N VAL A 16 0.43 -9.07 10.99
CA VAL A 16 -0.41 -8.06 11.67
C VAL A 16 -1.77 -8.63 12.07
N ALA A 17 -2.33 -9.55 11.28
CA ALA A 17 -3.61 -10.21 11.58
C ALA A 17 -3.52 -11.21 12.76
N GLU A 18 -2.35 -11.75 13.04
CA GLU A 18 -2.12 -12.52 14.28
C GLU A 18 -2.19 -11.64 15.53
N GLN A 19 -1.77 -10.38 15.41
CA GLN A 19 -1.70 -9.44 16.52
C GLN A 19 -3.01 -8.67 16.73
N ASP A 20 -3.80 -8.47 15.66
CA ASP A 20 -5.03 -7.70 15.71
C ASP A 20 -6.17 -8.45 14.98
N PRO A 21 -7.16 -8.96 15.71
CA PRO A 21 -8.28 -9.72 15.14
C PRO A 21 -9.20 -8.86 14.25
N ARG A 22 -9.10 -7.55 14.31
CA ARG A 22 -9.89 -6.63 13.47
C ARG A 22 -9.37 -6.53 12.03
N ILE A 23 -8.16 -7.00 11.75
CA ILE A 23 -7.58 -6.97 10.40
C ILE A 23 -8.36 -7.89 9.48
N VAL A 24 -8.83 -7.32 8.38
CA VAL A 24 -9.58 -8.01 7.32
C VAL A 24 -8.91 -7.74 5.98
N GLY A 25 -8.68 -8.78 5.20
CA GLY A 25 -8.10 -8.69 3.86
C GLY A 25 -9.18 -8.75 2.78
N ILE A 26 -9.18 -7.78 1.86
CA ILE A 26 -10.13 -7.70 0.75
C ILE A 26 -9.35 -7.60 -0.56
N THR A 27 -9.84 -8.28 -1.61
CA THR A 27 -9.29 -8.15 -2.96
C THR A 27 -10.37 -8.31 -4.02
N PRO A 28 -10.32 -7.54 -5.12
CA PRO A 28 -11.17 -7.77 -6.28
C PRO A 28 -10.49 -8.73 -7.29
N ALA A 29 -10.67 -10.04 -7.11
CA ALA A 29 -10.17 -11.12 -7.98
C ALA A 29 -8.63 -11.15 -8.16
N MET A 30 -7.86 -10.74 -7.14
CA MET A 30 -6.40 -10.62 -7.25
C MET A 30 -5.62 -11.37 -6.16
N ARG A 31 -6.17 -12.48 -5.67
CA ARG A 31 -5.62 -13.27 -4.57
C ARG A 31 -4.14 -13.60 -4.76
N GLU A 32 -3.80 -14.24 -5.89
CA GLU A 32 -2.44 -14.66 -6.19
C GLU A 32 -1.53 -13.46 -6.47
N GLY A 33 -1.99 -12.56 -7.32
CA GLY A 33 -1.22 -11.42 -7.77
C GLY A 33 -0.87 -10.43 -6.67
N SER A 34 -1.73 -10.31 -5.66
CA SER A 34 -1.51 -9.42 -4.50
C SER A 34 -0.92 -10.15 -3.28
N GLY A 35 -0.60 -11.46 -3.36
CA GLY A 35 0.05 -12.20 -2.28
C GLY A 35 -0.87 -12.60 -1.13
N LEU A 36 -2.18 -12.75 -1.36
CA LEU A 36 -3.18 -13.07 -0.32
C LEU A 36 -3.44 -14.56 -0.10
N VAL A 37 -2.78 -15.45 -0.85
CA VAL A 37 -3.01 -16.91 -0.77
C VAL A 37 -2.81 -17.46 0.64
N GLU A 38 -1.75 -17.04 1.32
CA GLU A 38 -1.47 -17.52 2.68
C GLU A 38 -2.42 -16.89 3.71
N PHE A 39 -2.81 -15.64 3.51
CA PHE A 39 -3.80 -14.97 4.36
C PHE A 39 -5.16 -15.68 4.32
N GLU A 40 -5.67 -16.02 3.14
CA GLU A 40 -6.90 -16.78 2.97
C GLU A 40 -6.86 -18.12 3.73
N LYS A 41 -5.76 -18.86 3.63
CA LYS A 41 -5.60 -20.16 4.33
C LYS A 41 -5.61 -20.03 5.85
N ARG A 42 -4.93 -19.01 6.36
CA ARG A 42 -4.75 -18.81 7.81
C ARG A 42 -5.96 -18.14 8.46
N PHE A 43 -6.61 -17.24 7.72
CA PHE A 43 -7.70 -16.40 8.23
C PHE A 43 -8.91 -16.39 7.29
N PRO A 44 -9.51 -17.55 6.96
CA PRO A 44 -10.59 -17.65 5.96
C PRO A 44 -11.81 -16.77 6.29
N ASP A 45 -12.14 -16.61 7.58
CA ASP A 45 -13.27 -15.79 8.02
C ASP A 45 -13.00 -14.27 7.96
N ARG A 46 -11.77 -13.88 7.64
CA ARG A 46 -11.33 -12.48 7.52
C ARG A 46 -10.80 -12.14 6.13
N TYR A 47 -11.03 -13.03 5.17
CA TYR A 47 -10.65 -12.85 3.77
C TYR A 47 -11.90 -12.74 2.90
N PHE A 48 -11.92 -11.72 2.03
CA PHE A 48 -13.02 -11.47 1.10
C PHE A 48 -12.49 -11.22 -0.30
N ASP A 49 -12.80 -12.12 -1.23
CA ASP A 49 -12.65 -11.88 -2.65
C ASP A 49 -14.02 -11.50 -3.25
N VAL A 50 -14.11 -10.28 -3.73
CA VAL A 50 -15.37 -9.73 -4.27
C VAL A 50 -15.48 -9.88 -5.79
N ALA A 51 -14.68 -10.76 -6.39
CA ALA A 51 -14.54 -10.89 -7.83
C ALA A 51 -14.12 -9.56 -8.49
N ILE A 52 -14.38 -9.38 -9.80
CA ILE A 52 -13.99 -8.15 -10.54
C ILE A 52 -15.01 -7.04 -10.24
N ALA A 53 -15.03 -6.59 -8.98
CA ALA A 53 -15.97 -5.59 -8.49
C ALA A 53 -15.27 -4.57 -7.59
N GLU A 54 -14.38 -3.75 -8.18
CA GLU A 54 -13.51 -2.83 -7.45
C GLU A 54 -14.30 -1.80 -6.64
N GLN A 55 -15.41 -1.29 -7.17
CA GLN A 55 -16.30 -0.37 -6.45
C GLN A 55 -16.89 -1.03 -5.20
N HIS A 56 -17.38 -2.27 -5.35
CA HIS A 56 -17.90 -3.04 -4.22
C HIS A 56 -16.81 -3.30 -3.16
N ALA A 57 -15.60 -3.62 -3.58
CA ALA A 57 -14.47 -3.82 -2.67
C ALA A 57 -14.24 -2.62 -1.74
N VAL A 58 -14.28 -1.41 -2.28
CA VAL A 58 -14.09 -0.17 -1.49
C VAL A 58 -15.28 0.11 -0.59
N THR A 59 -16.52 -0.04 -1.08
CA THR A 59 -17.73 0.15 -0.27
C THR A 59 -17.83 -0.89 0.86
N LEU A 60 -17.48 -2.16 0.59
CA LEU A 60 -17.40 -3.21 1.61
C LEU A 60 -16.35 -2.85 2.69
N ALA A 61 -15.16 -2.38 2.27
CA ALA A 61 -14.15 -1.94 3.20
C ALA A 61 -14.65 -0.79 4.09
N ALA A 62 -15.37 0.18 3.52
CA ALA A 62 -15.98 1.26 4.28
C ALA A 62 -16.99 0.74 5.32
N GLY A 63 -17.88 -0.16 4.92
CA GLY A 63 -18.87 -0.77 5.83
C GLY A 63 -18.22 -1.54 6.98
N LEU A 64 -17.18 -2.34 6.71
CA LEU A 64 -16.42 -3.05 7.73
C LEU A 64 -15.69 -2.09 8.69
N ALA A 65 -15.16 -0.99 8.16
CA ALA A 65 -14.54 0.04 9.00
C ALA A 65 -15.55 0.74 9.91
N CYS A 66 -16.78 0.97 9.46
CA CYS A 66 -17.87 1.50 10.30
C CYS A 66 -18.23 0.54 11.45
N ASP A 67 -18.06 -0.77 11.26
CA ASP A 67 -18.28 -1.80 12.29
C ASP A 67 -17.03 -2.05 13.17
N GLY A 68 -16.02 -1.18 13.09
CA GLY A 68 -14.82 -1.24 13.92
C GLY A 68 -13.72 -2.19 13.43
N GLN A 69 -13.86 -2.77 12.25
CA GLN A 69 -12.79 -3.55 11.64
C GLN A 69 -11.67 -2.64 11.09
N ARG A 70 -10.54 -3.23 10.77
CA ARG A 70 -9.39 -2.58 10.14
C ARG A 70 -9.16 -3.21 8.75
N PRO A 71 -9.93 -2.83 7.72
CA PRO A 71 -9.85 -3.45 6.41
C PRO A 71 -8.59 -3.01 5.67
N VAL A 72 -7.95 -3.99 5.03
CA VAL A 72 -6.82 -3.81 4.12
C VAL A 72 -7.27 -4.29 2.73
N LEU A 73 -7.41 -3.35 1.82
CA LEU A 73 -7.80 -3.61 0.44
C LEU A 73 -6.55 -3.73 -0.43
N ALA A 74 -6.28 -4.94 -0.93
CA ALA A 74 -5.21 -5.23 -1.88
C ALA A 74 -5.72 -5.10 -3.31
N ILE A 75 -5.25 -4.10 -4.03
CA ILE A 75 -5.72 -3.77 -5.37
C ILE A 75 -4.58 -3.24 -6.24
N TYR A 76 -4.62 -3.49 -7.55
CA TYR A 76 -3.66 -2.88 -8.46
C TYR A 76 -3.98 -1.40 -8.71
N SER A 77 -2.94 -0.60 -8.87
CA SER A 77 -3.06 0.85 -9.10
C SER A 77 -4.03 1.18 -10.25
N THR A 78 -3.89 0.50 -11.39
CA THR A 78 -4.77 0.72 -12.55
C THR A 78 -6.24 0.39 -12.25
N PHE A 79 -6.51 -0.63 -11.43
CA PHE A 79 -7.90 -1.05 -11.15
C PHE A 79 -8.58 -0.22 -10.07
N LEU A 80 -7.81 0.40 -9.18
CA LEU A 80 -8.37 1.35 -8.19
C LEU A 80 -9.06 2.55 -8.85
N GLN A 81 -8.70 2.89 -10.09
CA GLN A 81 -9.37 3.95 -10.86
C GLN A 81 -10.88 3.72 -10.99
N ARG A 82 -11.35 2.46 -11.05
CA ARG A 82 -12.78 2.13 -11.15
C ARG A 82 -13.54 2.42 -9.86
N ALA A 83 -12.85 2.52 -8.73
CA ALA A 83 -13.44 2.77 -7.42
C ALA A 83 -13.07 4.15 -6.85
N TYR A 84 -12.71 5.08 -7.70
CA TYR A 84 -12.29 6.43 -7.31
C TYR A 84 -13.38 7.18 -6.55
N ASP A 85 -14.63 7.10 -7.03
CA ASP A 85 -15.77 7.71 -6.37
C ASP A 85 -15.99 7.13 -4.97
N GLN A 86 -16.02 5.79 -4.84
CA GLN A 86 -16.22 5.11 -3.56
C GLN A 86 -15.07 5.41 -2.57
N LEU A 87 -13.83 5.52 -3.07
CA LEU A 87 -12.70 5.92 -2.24
C LEU A 87 -12.90 7.32 -1.64
N ILE A 88 -13.41 8.27 -2.42
CA ILE A 88 -13.70 9.64 -1.94
C ILE A 88 -14.92 9.61 -1.03
N HIS A 89 -16.07 9.16 -1.54
CA HIS A 89 -17.37 9.30 -0.90
C HIS A 89 -17.52 8.37 0.30
N ASP A 90 -17.22 7.07 0.13
CA ASP A 90 -17.51 6.08 1.16
C ASP A 90 -16.42 6.02 2.24
N VAL A 91 -15.17 6.35 1.89
CA VAL A 91 -14.03 6.21 2.80
C VAL A 91 -13.48 7.55 3.26
N ALA A 92 -12.98 8.39 2.33
CA ALA A 92 -12.16 9.53 2.70
C ALA A 92 -12.95 10.67 3.35
N LEU A 93 -14.14 10.99 2.88
CA LEU A 93 -15.01 12.00 3.46
C LEU A 93 -15.43 11.64 4.89
N GLN A 94 -15.62 10.35 5.16
CA GLN A 94 -15.96 9.82 6.48
C GLN A 94 -14.75 9.57 7.38
N ARG A 95 -13.53 9.76 6.87
CA ARG A 95 -12.25 9.47 7.55
C ARG A 95 -12.15 8.04 8.07
N LEU A 96 -12.69 7.08 7.35
CA LEU A 96 -12.67 5.69 7.77
C LEU A 96 -11.25 5.09 7.68
N PRO A 97 -10.84 4.27 8.65
CA PRO A 97 -9.49 3.70 8.72
C PRO A 97 -9.33 2.49 7.77
N VAL A 98 -9.43 2.76 6.48
CA VAL A 98 -9.21 1.78 5.41
C VAL A 98 -7.79 1.92 4.88
N VAL A 99 -7.07 0.80 4.77
CA VAL A 99 -5.75 0.74 4.17
C VAL A 99 -5.85 0.25 2.73
N PHE A 100 -5.37 1.05 1.79
CA PHE A 100 -5.24 0.69 0.38
C PHE A 100 -3.81 0.21 0.12
N ALA A 101 -3.60 -1.10 0.02
CA ALA A 101 -2.35 -1.71 -0.43
C ALA A 101 -2.35 -1.75 -1.96
N ILE A 102 -1.70 -0.76 -2.56
CA ILE A 102 -1.76 -0.51 -4.01
C ILE A 102 -0.54 -1.14 -4.68
N ASP A 103 -0.75 -2.31 -5.25
CA ASP A 103 0.26 -3.04 -6.00
C ASP A 103 0.35 -2.53 -7.46
N ARG A 104 1.42 -2.83 -8.16
CA ARG A 104 1.68 -2.41 -9.55
C ARG A 104 1.62 -0.89 -9.73
N ALA A 105 2.10 -0.14 -8.75
CA ALA A 105 2.21 1.31 -8.87
C ALA A 105 3.40 1.70 -9.76
N GLY A 106 3.20 2.63 -10.66
CA GLY A 106 4.19 3.05 -11.65
C GLY A 106 4.19 2.19 -12.91
N LEU A 107 5.34 2.07 -13.54
CA LEU A 107 5.52 1.28 -14.77
C LEU A 107 5.61 -0.21 -14.43
N VAL A 108 4.88 -1.05 -15.15
CA VAL A 108 4.75 -2.48 -14.86
C VAL A 108 5.36 -3.41 -15.91
N GLY A 109 5.86 -2.87 -17.01
CA GLY A 109 6.55 -3.63 -18.04
C GLY A 109 5.67 -4.72 -18.68
N GLY A 110 5.97 -5.98 -18.37
CA GLY A 110 5.36 -7.15 -18.99
C GLY A 110 3.85 -7.32 -18.79
N ASP A 111 3.25 -6.65 -17.82
CA ASP A 111 1.78 -6.69 -17.63
C ASP A 111 1.04 -5.86 -18.69
N GLY A 112 1.75 -5.04 -19.45
CA GLY A 112 1.24 -4.34 -20.61
C GLY A 112 0.57 -2.99 -20.34
N ALA A 113 0.07 -2.37 -21.41
CA ALA A 113 -0.42 -1.00 -21.41
C ALA A 113 -1.62 -0.77 -20.48
N THR A 114 -2.48 -1.78 -20.30
CA THR A 114 -3.69 -1.70 -19.47
C THR A 114 -3.41 -1.76 -17.96
N HIS A 115 -2.18 -2.12 -17.57
CA HIS A 115 -1.81 -2.33 -16.17
C HIS A 115 -0.89 -1.25 -15.61
N GLN A 116 -0.57 -0.21 -16.39
CA GLN A 116 0.31 0.88 -15.94
C GLN A 116 -0.33 1.66 -14.78
N GLY A 117 0.39 1.75 -13.66
CA GLY A 117 -0.05 2.43 -12.44
C GLY A 117 0.40 3.89 -12.39
N ALA A 118 0.08 4.68 -13.43
CA ALA A 118 0.62 6.02 -13.60
C ALA A 118 -0.18 7.14 -12.91
N PHE A 119 -1.42 6.90 -12.48
CA PHE A 119 -2.34 7.96 -12.09
C PHE A 119 -2.65 8.03 -10.59
N ASP A 120 -2.35 6.97 -9.83
CA ASP A 120 -2.71 6.86 -8.41
C ASP A 120 -2.18 8.03 -7.56
N LEU A 121 -0.92 8.44 -7.73
CA LEU A 121 -0.38 9.60 -7.01
C LEU A 121 -1.14 10.90 -7.32
N THR A 122 -1.53 11.09 -8.56
CA THR A 122 -2.22 12.31 -8.99
C THR A 122 -3.58 12.45 -8.31
N TYR A 123 -4.42 11.42 -8.37
CA TYR A 123 -5.76 11.50 -7.81
C TYR A 123 -5.80 11.30 -6.29
N LEU A 124 -4.95 10.45 -5.71
CA LEU A 124 -4.92 10.26 -4.26
C LEU A 124 -4.51 11.52 -3.49
N ARG A 125 -3.60 12.32 -4.07
CA ARG A 125 -3.19 13.60 -3.47
C ARG A 125 -4.29 14.67 -3.46
N CYS A 126 -5.32 14.54 -4.28
CA CYS A 126 -6.48 15.43 -4.28
C CYS A 126 -7.52 15.05 -3.22
N VAL A 127 -7.45 13.81 -2.70
CA VAL A 127 -8.45 13.28 -1.78
C VAL A 127 -8.19 13.78 -0.36
N PRO A 128 -9.18 14.41 0.31
CA PRO A 128 -9.00 14.91 1.66
C PRO A 128 -8.79 13.75 2.66
N ASN A 129 -8.05 14.02 3.71
CA ASN A 129 -7.74 13.07 4.80
C ASN A 129 -6.88 11.86 4.39
N MET A 130 -6.53 11.69 3.12
CA MET A 130 -5.74 10.57 2.64
C MET A 130 -4.25 10.74 2.98
N VAL A 131 -3.66 9.75 3.63
CA VAL A 131 -2.21 9.63 3.77
C VAL A 131 -1.67 8.74 2.65
N VAL A 132 -0.78 9.28 1.81
CA VAL A 132 -0.21 8.56 0.67
C VAL A 132 1.25 8.25 0.94
N MET A 133 1.61 6.96 0.92
CA MET A 133 2.95 6.48 1.22
C MET A 133 3.54 5.71 0.04
N ALA A 134 4.83 5.90 -0.22
CA ALA A 134 5.58 5.23 -1.29
C ALA A 134 6.92 4.75 -0.74
N PRO A 135 7.11 3.45 -0.48
CA PRO A 135 8.31 2.91 0.12
C PRO A 135 9.50 2.94 -0.84
N ALA A 136 10.68 3.22 -0.31
CA ALA A 136 11.94 3.16 -1.04
C ALA A 136 12.44 1.72 -1.24
N ASP A 137 12.11 0.84 -0.31
CA ASP A 137 12.55 -0.55 -0.26
C ASP A 137 11.54 -1.47 0.43
N GLU A 138 11.86 -2.76 0.51
CA GLU A 138 11.02 -3.80 1.09
C GLU A 138 10.78 -3.60 2.59
N ASN A 139 11.78 -3.17 3.32
CA ASN A 139 11.66 -2.93 4.76
C ASN A 139 10.77 -1.72 5.04
N GLU A 140 10.98 -0.64 4.32
CA GLU A 140 10.14 0.56 4.44
C GLU A 140 8.69 0.25 4.04
N CYS A 141 8.47 -0.62 3.03
CA CYS A 141 7.13 -1.09 2.66
C CYS A 141 6.42 -1.75 3.86
N ARG A 142 7.08 -2.67 4.53
CA ARG A 142 6.55 -3.34 5.72
C ARG A 142 6.21 -2.35 6.84
N GLN A 143 7.09 -1.38 7.10
CA GLN A 143 6.87 -0.37 8.14
C GLN A 143 5.77 0.64 7.76
N MET A 144 5.67 1.02 6.50
CA MET A 144 4.59 1.89 6.00
C MET A 144 3.22 1.21 6.07
N LEU A 145 3.12 -0.07 5.73
CA LEU A 145 1.91 -0.86 5.88
C LEU A 145 1.48 -0.94 7.35
N TYR A 146 2.43 -1.17 8.26
CA TYR A 146 2.16 -1.13 9.70
C TYR A 146 1.73 0.26 10.17
N THR A 147 2.38 1.31 9.66
CA THR A 147 1.96 2.70 9.94
C THR A 147 0.53 2.94 9.51
N ALA A 148 0.17 2.50 8.29
CA ALA A 148 -1.17 2.68 7.73
C ALA A 148 -2.28 2.11 8.64
N VAL A 149 -2.12 0.89 9.15
CA VAL A 149 -3.14 0.28 10.03
C VAL A 149 -3.22 0.90 11.42
N LYS A 150 -2.24 1.73 11.81
CA LYS A 150 -2.27 2.47 13.09
C LYS A 150 -2.90 3.86 12.97
N LEU A 151 -3.16 4.33 11.77
CA LEU A 151 -3.81 5.62 11.54
C LEU A 151 -5.33 5.51 11.78
N ASP A 152 -5.93 6.59 12.27
CA ASP A 152 -7.39 6.72 12.45
C ASP A 152 -8.06 7.40 11.25
N GLY A 153 -7.58 7.09 10.06
CA GLY A 153 -8.08 7.61 8.80
C GLY A 153 -7.56 6.81 7.62
N PRO A 154 -7.99 7.16 6.39
CA PRO A 154 -7.62 6.41 5.20
C PRO A 154 -6.15 6.60 4.86
N ALA A 155 -5.51 5.50 4.48
CA ALA A 155 -4.10 5.50 4.08
C ALA A 155 -3.87 4.60 2.88
N SER A 156 -2.93 4.97 2.04
CA SER A 156 -2.45 4.16 0.94
C SER A 156 -0.96 3.91 1.04
N VAL A 157 -0.55 2.67 0.77
CA VAL A 157 0.84 2.30 0.55
C VAL A 157 0.95 1.77 -0.86
N ARG A 158 1.67 2.48 -1.72
CA ARG A 158 1.81 2.15 -3.13
C ARG A 158 3.20 1.62 -3.44
N TYR A 159 3.29 0.45 -4.03
CA TYR A 159 4.56 -0.21 -4.33
C TYR A 159 4.57 -0.80 -5.73
N PRO A 160 5.78 -0.94 -6.35
CA PRO A 160 5.89 -1.40 -7.72
C PRO A 160 5.73 -2.93 -7.84
N ARG A 161 5.59 -3.38 -9.08
CA ARG A 161 5.70 -4.79 -9.44
C ARG A 161 7.15 -5.28 -9.29
N GLY A 162 7.34 -6.45 -8.71
CA GLY A 162 8.64 -7.12 -8.64
C GLY A 162 9.38 -6.95 -7.32
N PRO A 163 10.66 -7.33 -7.30
CA PRO A 163 11.50 -7.21 -6.11
C PRO A 163 11.97 -5.77 -5.90
N GLY A 164 12.30 -5.45 -4.67
CA GLY A 164 13.01 -4.23 -4.32
C GLY A 164 14.54 -4.38 -4.41
N PRO A 165 15.29 -3.44 -3.82
CA PRO A 165 16.75 -3.46 -3.83
C PRO A 165 17.40 -4.61 -3.03
N GLY A 166 16.64 -5.38 -2.26
CA GLY A 166 17.12 -6.53 -1.50
C GLY A 166 17.66 -6.17 -0.11
N VAL A 167 17.07 -5.20 0.55
CA VAL A 167 17.46 -4.83 1.92
C VAL A 167 16.94 -5.84 2.94
N PRO A 168 17.61 -6.00 4.10
CA PRO A 168 17.11 -6.81 5.21
C PRO A 168 15.76 -6.28 5.71
N ILE A 169 14.79 -7.18 5.86
CA ILE A 169 13.45 -6.84 6.36
C ILE A 169 13.40 -7.11 7.86
N GLU A 170 13.12 -6.08 8.64
CA GLU A 170 12.95 -6.19 10.09
C GLU A 170 11.64 -6.91 10.42
N LYS A 171 11.71 -7.92 11.30
CA LYS A 171 10.50 -8.61 11.79
C LYS A 171 9.66 -7.72 12.70
N VAL A 172 10.32 -6.87 13.48
CA VAL A 172 9.64 -5.93 14.39
C VAL A 172 9.02 -4.81 13.58
N MET A 173 7.72 -4.65 13.71
CA MET A 173 6.97 -3.59 13.04
C MET A 173 6.98 -2.32 13.88
N LYS A 174 7.35 -1.19 13.26
CA LYS A 174 7.40 0.14 13.88
C LYS A 174 6.62 1.13 13.03
N ALA A 175 5.81 1.97 13.66
CA ALA A 175 5.14 3.05 12.96
C ALA A 175 6.15 4.16 12.62
N LEU A 176 6.12 4.60 11.38
CA LEU A 176 6.96 5.70 10.88
C LEU A 176 6.29 7.05 11.18
N PRO A 177 7.06 8.11 11.40
CA PRO A 177 6.53 9.44 11.62
C PRO A 177 5.97 10.03 10.32
N VAL A 178 4.64 10.18 10.23
CA VAL A 178 3.98 10.74 9.05
C VAL A 178 4.34 12.21 8.87
N GLY A 179 4.60 12.62 7.62
CA GLY A 179 4.90 14.02 7.27
C GLY A 179 6.31 14.48 7.63
N LYS A 180 7.21 13.58 8.03
CA LYS A 180 8.62 13.89 8.30
C LYS A 180 9.52 13.32 7.22
N ALA A 181 10.39 14.19 6.69
CA ALA A 181 11.45 13.77 5.77
C ALA A 181 12.65 13.21 6.55
N GLU A 182 13.38 12.31 5.93
CA GLU A 182 14.67 11.80 6.41
C GLU A 182 15.80 12.35 5.52
N VAL A 183 16.82 12.92 6.14
CA VAL A 183 18.03 13.36 5.43
C VAL A 183 18.92 12.14 5.21
N ARG A 184 18.97 11.65 3.97
CA ARG A 184 19.83 10.50 3.58
C ARG A 184 21.28 10.89 3.36
N ARG A 185 21.52 12.11 2.89
CA ARG A 185 22.83 12.66 2.63
C ARG A 185 22.83 14.18 2.76
N GLU A 186 23.80 14.70 3.45
CA GLU A 186 24.06 16.13 3.47
C GLU A 186 25.06 16.52 2.38
N GLY A 187 24.85 17.71 1.77
CA GLY A 187 25.68 18.24 0.71
C GLY A 187 25.92 19.74 0.87
N ARG A 188 26.83 20.29 0.05
CA ARG A 188 27.20 21.72 0.06
C ARG A 188 27.00 22.43 -1.30
N SER A 189 26.42 21.73 -2.27
CA SER A 189 26.24 22.23 -3.65
C SER A 189 25.10 23.23 -3.81
N GLY A 190 24.23 23.40 -2.78
CA GLY A 190 22.99 24.18 -2.91
C GLY A 190 21.88 23.47 -3.67
N LEU A 191 22.09 22.22 -4.09
CA LEU A 191 21.08 21.37 -4.74
C LEU A 191 20.39 20.50 -3.69
N LEU A 192 19.05 20.47 -3.72
CA LEU A 192 18.21 19.59 -2.91
C LEU A 192 17.53 18.54 -3.78
N LEU A 193 17.73 17.26 -3.48
CA LEU A 193 17.03 16.14 -4.09
C LEU A 193 15.93 15.63 -3.14
N LEU A 194 14.66 15.83 -3.52
CA LEU A 194 13.50 15.29 -2.80
C LEU A 194 13.05 13.99 -3.48
N ALA A 195 13.36 12.87 -2.87
CA ALA A 195 13.10 11.55 -3.42
C ALA A 195 11.98 10.82 -2.66
N PHE A 196 11.12 10.14 -3.42
CA PHE A 196 10.03 9.32 -2.90
C PHE A 196 10.07 7.92 -3.51
N GLY A 197 9.78 6.91 -2.70
CA GLY A 197 9.64 5.54 -3.17
C GLY A 197 10.89 5.02 -3.86
N THR A 198 10.71 4.30 -4.94
CA THR A 198 11.79 3.67 -5.72
C THR A 198 12.78 4.64 -6.37
N MET A 199 12.52 5.95 -6.29
CA MET A 199 13.48 6.97 -6.74
C MET A 199 14.57 7.27 -5.70
N VAL A 200 14.41 6.84 -4.45
CA VAL A 200 15.39 7.09 -3.37
C VAL A 200 16.77 6.49 -3.70
N PRO A 201 16.90 5.20 -4.08
CA PRO A 201 18.20 4.64 -4.45
C PRO A 201 18.88 5.37 -5.61
N GLN A 202 18.11 5.75 -6.64
CA GLN A 202 18.63 6.47 -7.81
C GLN A 202 19.13 7.89 -7.42
N CYS A 203 18.36 8.61 -6.60
CA CYS A 203 18.79 9.92 -6.11
C CYS A 203 20.00 9.81 -5.19
N THR A 204 20.12 8.76 -4.40
CA THR A 204 21.31 8.51 -3.56
C THR A 204 22.53 8.30 -4.44
N ALA A 205 22.43 7.46 -5.48
CA ALA A 205 23.54 7.22 -6.41
C ALA A 205 23.99 8.48 -7.18
N VAL A 206 23.04 9.35 -7.52
CA VAL A 206 23.36 10.63 -8.18
C VAL A 206 24.03 11.61 -7.21
N ALA A 207 23.71 11.53 -5.93
CA ALA A 207 24.27 12.39 -4.90
C ALA A 207 25.71 12.00 -4.47
N GLU A 208 26.18 10.80 -4.83
CA GLU A 208 27.57 10.33 -4.61
C GLU A 208 28.54 10.95 -5.59
#